data_3bdfa5d590fa2e3d122a271a66a3a931
#
_entry.id   3bdfa5d590fa2e3d122a271a66a3a931
#
_cell.length_a   1.000
_cell.length_b   1.000
_cell.length_c   1.000
_cell.angle_alpha   90.00
_cell.angle_beta   90.00
_cell.angle_gamma   90.00
#
_symmetry.space_group_name_H-M   'P 1'
#
loop_
_entity.id
_entity.type
_entity.pdbx_description
1 polymer ?
#
loop_
_entity_poly.entity_id
_entity_poly.type
_entity_poly.pdbx_seq_one_letter_code
_entity_poly.pdbx_strand_id
1 'polypeptide(L)'
;MSQIPNTAIAVIGIDIGKNSFHVVGHDARGAIALRQKWSRGQVEARLANIPPCLVGMEACVGAHHLSRKLASLGHDARLMPAKYVRPYSKGQKNDFNDAEAIAEAVQRPTMKFVATKTAEQLDLQALHRVRERLVSQRTGIINQIRAFMLERGIAVRQGIGFLRKELPTILATRTDALSPRMLRVIEELAGDWRRLDQRIEGLTGEIEALARQDQACSRLMTVPGIGPIISSAMVAAIGTGDVFSKGRDFGAWLGLVPKQISTGDRTILGKISRRGNRYLRVLFVQAAWVVLVRIKDWERYGLKSWIEAAKRRLHHKVLAIALANKLARIAWAVLAKGRAFELTRADDANVRPA
;
A
#
# COMPACT_ATOMS: atom_id res chain seq x y z
N MET A 1 -16.61 40.02 -10.13
CA MET A 1 -16.10 39.70 -8.77
C MET A 1 -17.30 39.16 -7.97
N SER A 2 -17.43 37.85 -7.79
CA SER A 2 -18.48 37.25 -6.97
C SER A 2 -18.13 37.47 -5.51
N GLN A 3 -18.95 38.24 -4.80
CA GLN A 3 -18.84 38.47 -3.37
C GLN A 3 -18.85 37.10 -2.63
N ILE A 4 -17.87 36.86 -1.79
CA ILE A 4 -17.92 35.79 -0.80
C ILE A 4 -19.03 36.16 0.17
N PRO A 5 -20.08 35.32 0.36
CA PRO A 5 -21.13 35.62 1.31
C PRO A 5 -20.49 35.83 2.70
N ASN A 6 -21.03 36.83 3.44
CA ASN A 6 -20.56 37.23 4.76
C ASN A 6 -20.83 36.14 5.86
N THR A 7 -21.14 34.93 5.47
CA THR A 7 -21.44 33.81 6.34
C THR A 7 -20.16 33.00 6.52
N ALA A 8 -19.67 32.84 7.76
CA ALA A 8 -18.47 32.09 8.07
C ALA A 8 -18.61 30.64 7.61
N ILE A 9 -17.68 30.20 6.77
CA ILE A 9 -17.62 28.81 6.28
C ILE A 9 -17.02 27.94 7.39
N ALA A 10 -17.76 26.93 7.83
CA ALA A 10 -17.34 26.00 8.88
C ALA A 10 -16.60 24.78 8.31
N VAL A 11 -17.06 24.27 7.16
CA VAL A 11 -16.49 23.10 6.51
C VAL A 11 -16.48 23.24 5.00
N ILE A 12 -15.44 22.74 4.36
CA ILE A 12 -15.30 22.70 2.91
C ILE A 12 -15.06 21.26 2.47
N GLY A 13 -15.78 20.79 1.45
CA GLY A 13 -15.49 19.60 0.68
C GLY A 13 -14.89 19.97 -0.67
N ILE A 14 -13.79 19.31 -1.03
CA ILE A 14 -13.10 19.53 -2.30
C ILE A 14 -13.04 18.22 -3.08
N ASP A 15 -13.72 18.17 -4.22
CA ASP A 15 -13.49 17.14 -5.22
C ASP A 15 -12.33 17.56 -6.13
N ILE A 16 -11.27 16.74 -6.13
CA ILE A 16 -9.99 17.03 -6.80
C ILE A 16 -10.00 16.46 -8.23
N GLY A 17 -10.30 17.30 -9.20
CA GLY A 17 -10.16 16.96 -10.60
C GLY A 17 -8.72 17.19 -11.13
N LYS A 18 -8.47 16.77 -12.36
CA LYS A 18 -7.16 16.93 -13.02
C LYS A 18 -6.77 18.40 -13.19
N ASN A 19 -7.66 19.22 -13.71
CA ASN A 19 -7.41 20.63 -14.06
C ASN A 19 -8.25 21.60 -13.23
N SER A 20 -9.35 21.15 -12.64
CA SER A 20 -10.27 21.95 -11.86
C SER A 20 -10.73 21.21 -10.64
N PHE A 21 -11.16 21.97 -9.65
CA PHE A 21 -11.67 21.49 -8.37
C PHE A 21 -13.11 21.97 -8.21
N HIS A 22 -14.00 21.07 -7.78
CA HIS A 22 -15.33 21.46 -7.35
C HIS A 22 -15.31 21.61 -5.82
N VAL A 23 -15.77 22.75 -5.37
CA VAL A 23 -15.66 23.17 -3.97
C VAL A 23 -17.05 23.50 -3.46
N VAL A 24 -17.45 22.86 -2.38
CA VAL A 24 -18.68 23.12 -1.66
C VAL A 24 -18.34 23.42 -0.20
N GLY A 25 -18.78 24.58 0.28
CA GLY A 25 -18.61 25.00 1.67
C GLY A 25 -19.95 25.14 2.37
N HIS A 26 -20.02 24.65 3.61
CA HIS A 26 -21.19 24.78 4.46
C HIS A 26 -20.88 25.75 5.62
N ASP A 27 -21.88 26.49 6.05
CA ASP A 27 -21.85 27.27 7.28
C ASP A 27 -22.03 26.35 8.52
N ALA A 28 -22.03 26.96 9.71
CA ALA A 28 -22.23 26.22 10.97
C ALA A 28 -23.63 25.59 11.10
N ARG A 29 -24.60 26.00 10.28
CA ARG A 29 -25.96 25.44 10.24
C ARG A 29 -26.12 24.34 9.21
N GLY A 30 -25.05 24.07 8.40
CA GLY A 30 -25.09 23.10 7.30
C GLY A 30 -25.68 23.67 5.99
N ALA A 31 -25.95 24.95 5.90
CA ALA A 31 -26.39 25.58 4.65
C ALA A 31 -25.20 25.82 3.71
N ILE A 32 -25.42 25.67 2.40
CA ILE A 32 -24.39 25.91 1.38
C ILE A 32 -24.07 27.40 1.31
N ALA A 33 -22.88 27.78 1.80
CA ALA A 33 -22.34 29.14 1.74
C ALA A 33 -21.38 29.35 0.56
N LEU A 34 -20.83 28.28 0.00
CA LEU A 34 -19.89 28.30 -1.13
C LEU A 34 -20.20 27.13 -2.06
N ARG A 35 -20.33 27.40 -3.37
CA ARG A 35 -20.45 26.38 -4.42
C ARG A 35 -19.78 26.91 -5.69
N GLN A 36 -18.54 26.53 -5.91
CA GLN A 36 -17.73 27.08 -7.00
C GLN A 36 -16.82 26.03 -7.63
N LYS A 37 -16.52 26.22 -8.90
CA LYS A 37 -15.48 25.51 -9.63
C LYS A 37 -14.26 26.40 -9.74
N TRP A 38 -13.10 25.90 -9.28
CA TRP A 38 -11.83 26.63 -9.33
C TRP A 38 -10.84 25.94 -10.23
N SER A 39 -10.01 26.69 -10.90
CA SER A 39 -8.83 26.12 -11.58
C SER A 39 -7.78 25.71 -10.56
N ARG A 40 -6.89 24.80 -10.95
CA ARG A 40 -5.80 24.34 -10.07
C ARG A 40 -4.94 25.49 -9.54
N GLY A 41 -4.62 26.49 -10.37
CA GLY A 41 -3.82 27.64 -9.96
C GLY A 41 -4.55 28.62 -9.01
N GLN A 42 -5.88 28.54 -8.89
CA GLN A 42 -6.66 29.43 -8.02
C GLN A 42 -6.91 28.87 -6.62
N VAL A 43 -6.80 27.55 -6.43
CA VAL A 43 -7.22 26.86 -5.19
C VAL A 43 -6.49 27.40 -3.97
N GLU A 44 -5.17 27.46 -4.02
CA GLU A 44 -4.34 27.91 -2.89
C GLU A 44 -4.62 29.38 -2.54
N ALA A 45 -4.66 30.26 -3.54
CA ALA A 45 -4.92 31.69 -3.32
C ALA A 45 -6.32 31.96 -2.77
N ARG A 46 -7.34 31.20 -3.22
CA ARG A 46 -8.71 31.36 -2.74
C ARG A 46 -8.87 30.84 -1.32
N LEU A 47 -8.26 29.69 -1.00
CA LEU A 47 -8.32 29.14 0.35
C LEU A 47 -7.50 29.96 1.36
N ALA A 48 -6.40 30.61 0.93
CA ALA A 48 -5.65 31.55 1.77
C ALA A 48 -6.51 32.78 2.21
N ASN A 49 -7.56 33.13 1.46
CA ASN A 49 -8.48 34.22 1.78
C ASN A 49 -9.73 33.76 2.55
N ILE A 50 -9.83 32.48 2.90
CA ILE A 50 -10.90 31.93 3.73
C ILE A 50 -10.34 31.70 5.14
N PRO A 51 -11.05 32.11 6.20
CA PRO A 51 -10.64 31.81 7.57
C PRO A 51 -10.39 30.32 7.79
N PRO A 52 -9.45 29.91 8.68
CA PRO A 52 -9.20 28.52 8.99
C PRO A 52 -10.47 27.74 9.28
N CYS A 53 -10.67 26.64 8.55
CA CYS A 53 -11.85 25.78 8.67
C CYS A 53 -11.51 24.32 8.43
N LEU A 54 -12.44 23.41 8.67
CA LEU A 54 -12.30 22.00 8.34
C LEU A 54 -12.40 21.79 6.82
N VAL A 55 -11.40 21.13 6.21
CA VAL A 55 -11.39 20.85 4.77
C VAL A 55 -11.27 19.34 4.51
N GLY A 56 -12.30 18.77 3.91
CA GLY A 56 -12.34 17.37 3.49
C GLY A 56 -11.90 17.20 2.04
N MET A 57 -11.19 16.10 1.77
CA MET A 57 -10.80 15.68 0.41
C MET A 57 -10.75 14.16 0.31
N GLU A 58 -10.99 13.59 -0.86
CA GLU A 58 -10.68 12.20 -1.11
C GLU A 58 -9.16 11.99 -1.23
N ALA A 59 -8.65 10.87 -0.72
CA ALA A 59 -7.25 10.48 -0.83
C ALA A 59 -6.94 9.96 -2.24
N CYS A 60 -6.77 10.89 -3.17
CA CYS A 60 -6.45 10.65 -4.58
C CYS A 60 -5.07 11.23 -4.97
N VAL A 61 -4.74 11.19 -6.25
CA VAL A 61 -3.51 11.80 -6.80
C VAL A 61 -3.56 13.32 -6.63
N GLY A 62 -2.53 13.90 -5.99
CA GLY A 62 -2.45 15.33 -5.68
C GLY A 62 -3.05 15.74 -4.33
N ALA A 63 -3.87 14.89 -3.70
CA ALA A 63 -4.52 15.21 -2.43
C ALA A 63 -3.51 15.43 -1.28
N HIS A 64 -2.44 14.67 -1.21
CA HIS A 64 -1.41 14.85 -0.20
C HIS A 64 -0.65 16.18 -0.33
N HIS A 65 -0.38 16.63 -1.56
CA HIS A 65 0.22 17.95 -1.80
C HIS A 65 -0.72 19.05 -1.31
N LEU A 66 -1.98 19.00 -1.74
CA LEU A 66 -2.98 20.00 -1.37
C LEU A 66 -3.22 20.01 0.15
N SER A 67 -3.31 18.83 0.78
CA SER A 67 -3.47 18.71 2.23
C SER A 67 -2.33 19.39 2.99
N ARG A 68 -1.06 19.21 2.59
CA ARG A 68 0.08 19.91 3.20
C ARG A 68 -0.01 21.42 3.02
N LYS A 69 -0.40 21.87 1.83
CA LYS A 69 -0.59 23.30 1.56
C LYS A 69 -1.69 23.90 2.41
N LEU A 70 -2.84 23.25 2.52
CA LEU A 70 -3.95 23.73 3.33
C LEU A 70 -3.61 23.76 4.83
N ALA A 71 -2.88 22.76 5.31
CA ALA A 71 -2.37 22.76 6.68
C ALA A 71 -1.41 23.94 6.93
N SER A 72 -0.55 24.31 5.96
CA SER A 72 0.33 25.48 6.07
C SER A 72 -0.42 26.82 6.05
N LEU A 73 -1.67 26.83 5.55
CA LEU A 73 -2.57 27.99 5.59
C LEU A 73 -3.44 28.02 6.85
N GLY A 74 -3.27 27.04 7.78
CA GLY A 74 -3.99 26.96 9.03
C GLY A 74 -5.31 26.16 8.98
N HIS A 75 -5.70 25.60 7.84
CA HIS A 75 -6.90 24.77 7.74
C HIS A 75 -6.68 23.36 8.33
N ASP A 76 -7.75 22.77 8.93
CA ASP A 76 -7.77 21.36 9.31
C ASP A 76 -8.08 20.50 8.06
N ALA A 77 -7.01 20.14 7.32
CA ALA A 77 -7.13 19.41 6.06
C ALA A 77 -7.11 17.90 6.28
N ARG A 78 -8.21 17.22 5.97
CA ARG A 78 -8.39 15.78 6.21
C ARG A 78 -8.62 15.01 4.92
N LEU A 79 -7.89 13.90 4.77
CA LEU A 79 -8.00 12.99 3.63
C LEU A 79 -8.86 11.78 4.00
N MET A 80 -9.82 11.43 3.13
CA MET A 80 -10.72 10.30 3.33
C MET A 80 -10.59 9.26 2.21
N PRO A 81 -10.67 7.95 2.51
CA PRO A 81 -10.79 6.94 1.46
C PRO A 81 -12.12 7.08 0.72
N ALA A 82 -12.12 7.09 -0.61
CA ALA A 82 -13.32 7.24 -1.45
C ALA A 82 -14.47 6.29 -1.06
N LYS A 83 -14.17 5.07 -0.64
CA LYS A 83 -15.19 4.10 -0.18
C LYS A 83 -16.02 4.56 1.02
N TYR A 84 -15.52 5.49 1.84
CA TYR A 84 -16.23 6.03 3.00
C TYR A 84 -16.96 7.33 2.68
N VAL A 85 -16.61 8.00 1.58
CA VAL A 85 -17.32 9.17 1.06
C VAL A 85 -18.55 8.75 0.25
N ARG A 86 -18.41 7.70 -0.55
CA ARG A 86 -19.46 7.21 -1.46
C ARG A 86 -20.87 7.07 -0.85
N PRO A 87 -21.07 6.63 0.41
CA PRO A 87 -22.41 6.54 1.01
C PRO A 87 -23.12 7.88 1.19
N TYR A 88 -22.40 9.00 1.10
CA TYR A 88 -22.93 10.36 1.24
C TYR A 88 -23.27 11.01 -0.11
N SER A 89 -22.84 10.42 -1.23
CA SER A 89 -23.18 10.92 -2.57
C SER A 89 -24.67 10.73 -2.85
N LYS A 90 -25.34 11.80 -3.26
CA LYS A 90 -26.77 11.84 -3.56
C LYS A 90 -26.99 11.96 -5.06
N GLY A 91 -27.94 11.20 -5.61
CA GLY A 91 -28.37 11.29 -6.98
C GLY A 91 -27.37 10.76 -8.02
N GLN A 92 -27.40 11.35 -9.22
CA GLN A 92 -26.50 10.98 -10.30
C GLN A 92 -25.10 11.57 -10.09
N LYS A 93 -24.09 10.95 -10.72
CA LYS A 93 -22.70 11.40 -10.64
C LYS A 93 -22.58 12.86 -11.12
N ASN A 94 -22.14 13.72 -10.23
CA ASN A 94 -21.89 15.12 -10.48
C ASN A 94 -20.79 15.59 -9.51
N ASP A 95 -19.79 16.24 -10.04
CA ASP A 95 -18.60 16.65 -9.27
C ASP A 95 -18.93 17.59 -8.09
N PHE A 96 -20.00 18.40 -8.18
CA PHE A 96 -20.48 19.20 -7.05
C PHE A 96 -21.18 18.35 -5.99
N ASN A 97 -21.91 17.30 -6.39
CA ASN A 97 -22.52 16.37 -5.45
C ASN A 97 -21.42 15.55 -4.74
N ASP A 98 -20.32 15.23 -5.43
CA ASP A 98 -19.16 14.55 -4.84
C ASP A 98 -18.44 15.48 -3.85
N ALA A 99 -18.28 16.78 -4.17
CA ALA A 99 -17.74 17.77 -3.23
C ALA A 99 -18.65 17.98 -2.01
N GLU A 100 -19.97 17.99 -2.18
CA GLU A 100 -20.94 18.06 -1.08
C GLU A 100 -20.88 16.81 -0.19
N ALA A 101 -20.82 15.62 -0.79
CA ALA A 101 -20.64 14.36 -0.07
C ALA A 101 -19.35 14.33 0.75
N ILE A 102 -18.26 14.91 0.23
CA ILE A 102 -16.99 15.07 0.93
C ILE A 102 -17.14 16.00 2.14
N ALA A 103 -17.83 17.14 1.98
CA ALA A 103 -18.10 18.08 3.07
C ALA A 103 -18.94 17.45 4.18
N GLU A 104 -19.92 16.65 3.84
CA GLU A 104 -20.75 15.88 4.78
C GLU A 104 -19.92 14.79 5.51
N ALA A 105 -19.16 14.01 4.74
CA ALA A 105 -18.42 12.87 5.25
C ALA A 105 -17.33 13.27 6.24
N VAL A 106 -16.60 14.38 5.99
CA VAL A 106 -15.46 14.80 6.82
C VAL A 106 -15.85 15.19 8.25
N GLN A 107 -17.11 15.57 8.47
CA GLN A 107 -17.64 15.95 9.78
C GLN A 107 -18.02 14.76 10.66
N ARG A 108 -18.05 13.54 10.13
CA ARG A 108 -18.55 12.38 10.88
C ARG A 108 -17.55 11.90 11.94
N PRO A 109 -17.98 11.74 13.21
CA PRO A 109 -17.09 11.33 14.30
C PRO A 109 -16.42 9.96 14.08
N THR A 110 -17.10 9.07 13.35
CA THR A 110 -16.61 7.71 13.04
C THR A 110 -15.79 7.62 11.77
N MET A 111 -15.57 8.76 11.06
CA MET A 111 -14.80 8.78 9.83
C MET A 111 -13.35 8.36 10.07
N LYS A 112 -12.85 7.50 9.20
CA LYS A 112 -11.43 7.08 9.21
C LYS A 112 -10.66 7.86 8.16
N PHE A 113 -9.70 8.62 8.63
CA PHE A 113 -8.87 9.46 7.78
C PHE A 113 -7.62 8.73 7.29
N VAL A 114 -7.04 9.24 6.22
CA VAL A 114 -5.73 8.84 5.71
C VAL A 114 -4.72 9.88 6.15
N ALA A 115 -3.61 9.45 6.75
CA ALA A 115 -2.53 10.38 7.11
C ALA A 115 -2.00 11.09 5.88
N THR A 116 -1.81 12.40 6.00
CA THR A 116 -1.13 13.20 4.97
C THR A 116 0.33 12.79 4.91
N LYS A 117 0.78 12.33 3.74
CA LYS A 117 2.17 11.91 3.52
C LYS A 117 3.08 13.11 3.31
N THR A 118 4.31 13.01 3.82
CA THR A 118 5.39 13.95 3.49
C THR A 118 5.85 13.78 2.04
N ALA A 119 6.67 14.70 1.54
CA ALA A 119 7.26 14.58 0.21
C ALA A 119 8.15 13.34 0.12
N GLU A 120 9.02 13.13 1.11
CA GLU A 120 9.92 11.98 1.19
C GLU A 120 9.19 10.64 1.22
N GLN A 121 8.05 10.56 1.93
CA GLN A 121 7.20 9.36 1.91
C GLN A 121 6.64 9.08 0.51
N LEU A 122 6.27 10.12 -0.24
CA LEU A 122 5.77 9.97 -1.61
C LEU A 122 6.89 9.58 -2.58
N ASP A 123 8.09 10.11 -2.42
CA ASP A 123 9.26 9.76 -3.22
C ASP A 123 9.66 8.29 -2.98
N LEU A 124 9.74 7.88 -1.72
CA LEU A 124 9.99 6.48 -1.37
C LEU A 124 8.89 5.56 -1.92
N GLN A 125 7.63 5.98 -1.86
CA GLN A 125 6.51 5.24 -2.46
C GLN A 125 6.65 5.16 -3.99
N ALA A 126 7.15 6.21 -4.66
CA ALA A 126 7.40 6.22 -6.10
C ALA A 126 8.49 5.20 -6.48
N LEU A 127 9.61 5.14 -5.73
CA LEU A 127 10.65 4.13 -5.94
C LEU A 127 10.08 2.70 -5.86
N HIS A 128 9.28 2.40 -4.83
CA HIS A 128 8.63 1.10 -4.71
C HIS A 128 7.68 0.78 -5.87
N ARG A 129 6.90 1.75 -6.35
CA ARG A 129 5.99 1.55 -7.48
C ARG A 129 6.71 1.32 -8.79
N VAL A 130 7.79 2.07 -9.05
CA VAL A 130 8.62 1.88 -10.23
C VAL A 130 9.27 0.49 -10.18
N ARG A 131 9.85 0.11 -9.03
CA ARG A 131 10.44 -1.21 -8.85
C ARG A 131 9.41 -2.33 -9.07
N GLU A 132 8.21 -2.24 -8.50
CA GLU A 132 7.12 -3.23 -8.70
C GLU A 132 6.78 -3.38 -10.19
N ARG A 133 6.66 -2.27 -10.90
CA ARG A 133 6.39 -2.26 -12.35
C ARG A 133 7.49 -2.96 -13.14
N LEU A 134 8.77 -2.64 -12.88
CA LEU A 134 9.90 -3.27 -13.57
C LEU A 134 9.98 -4.78 -13.28
N VAL A 135 9.74 -5.22 -12.05
CA VAL A 135 9.65 -6.65 -11.69
C VAL A 135 8.53 -7.34 -12.45
N SER A 136 7.37 -6.68 -12.60
CA SER A 136 6.26 -7.22 -13.38
C SER A 136 6.59 -7.33 -14.88
N GLN A 137 7.22 -6.31 -15.46
CA GLN A 137 7.68 -6.32 -16.86
C GLN A 137 8.69 -7.45 -17.09
N ARG A 138 9.70 -7.58 -16.23
CA ARG A 138 10.66 -8.68 -16.27
C ARG A 138 9.99 -10.06 -16.26
N THR A 139 9.01 -10.24 -15.36
CA THR A 139 8.26 -11.50 -15.28
C THR A 139 7.50 -11.78 -16.58
N GLY A 140 6.91 -10.76 -17.19
CA GLY A 140 6.24 -10.86 -18.49
C GLY A 140 7.20 -11.33 -19.59
N ILE A 141 8.38 -10.71 -19.71
CA ILE A 141 9.41 -11.09 -20.69
C ILE A 141 9.88 -12.53 -20.47
N ILE A 142 10.16 -12.93 -19.24
CA ILE A 142 10.60 -14.29 -18.92
C ILE A 142 9.55 -15.33 -19.32
N ASN A 143 8.28 -15.04 -19.06
CA ASN A 143 7.18 -15.93 -19.45
C ASN A 143 7.01 -16.00 -20.97
N GLN A 144 7.21 -14.88 -21.67
CA GLN A 144 7.15 -14.82 -23.13
C GLN A 144 8.27 -15.61 -23.78
N ILE A 145 9.51 -15.47 -23.32
CA ILE A 145 10.65 -16.27 -23.77
C ILE A 145 10.35 -17.78 -23.60
N ARG A 146 9.85 -18.17 -22.41
CA ARG A 146 9.49 -19.56 -22.13
C ARG A 146 8.40 -20.09 -23.05
N ALA A 147 7.39 -19.28 -23.31
CA ALA A 147 6.30 -19.66 -24.19
C ALA A 147 6.81 -19.89 -25.62
N PHE A 148 7.63 -18.98 -26.17
CA PHE A 148 8.21 -19.11 -27.49
C PHE A 148 9.11 -20.34 -27.63
N MET A 149 9.90 -20.65 -26.60
CA MET A 149 10.72 -21.87 -26.60
C MET A 149 9.87 -23.14 -26.50
N LEU A 150 8.83 -23.13 -25.66
CA LEU A 150 7.96 -24.29 -25.47
C LEU A 150 7.19 -24.66 -26.76
N GLU A 151 6.75 -23.67 -27.54
CA GLU A 151 6.14 -23.87 -28.87
C GLU A 151 7.11 -24.52 -29.88
N ARG A 152 8.38 -24.58 -29.56
CA ARG A 152 9.44 -25.24 -30.35
C ARG A 152 9.98 -26.51 -29.67
N GLY A 153 9.22 -27.06 -28.72
CA GLY A 153 9.61 -28.27 -27.97
C GLY A 153 10.77 -28.10 -26.99
N ILE A 154 11.19 -26.85 -26.69
CA ILE A 154 12.26 -26.55 -25.76
C ILE A 154 11.66 -26.20 -24.41
N ALA A 155 11.65 -27.15 -23.47
CA ALA A 155 11.18 -26.95 -22.10
C ALA A 155 12.33 -26.59 -21.16
N VAL A 156 12.16 -25.50 -20.37
CA VAL A 156 13.10 -25.09 -19.34
C VAL A 156 12.45 -25.18 -17.98
N ARG A 157 13.17 -25.72 -17.00
CA ARG A 157 12.72 -25.86 -15.62
C ARG A 157 12.21 -24.53 -15.06
N GLN A 158 11.14 -24.58 -14.23
CA GLN A 158 10.55 -23.42 -13.60
C GLN A 158 11.55 -22.71 -12.67
N GLY A 159 11.54 -21.38 -12.67
CA GLY A 159 12.41 -20.50 -11.88
C GLY A 159 13.33 -19.63 -12.76
N ILE A 160 13.47 -18.38 -12.39
CA ILE A 160 14.26 -17.38 -13.15
C ILE A 160 15.74 -17.81 -13.29
N GLY A 161 16.31 -18.43 -12.25
CA GLY A 161 17.70 -18.86 -12.23
C GLY A 161 18.00 -19.95 -13.27
N PHE A 162 17.07 -20.88 -13.48
CA PHE A 162 17.27 -21.95 -14.48
C PHE A 162 17.27 -21.35 -15.89
N LEU A 163 16.30 -20.52 -16.22
CA LEU A 163 16.27 -19.87 -17.53
C LEU A 163 17.50 -19.01 -17.76
N ARG A 164 17.95 -18.24 -16.77
CA ARG A 164 19.16 -17.41 -16.89
C ARG A 164 20.40 -18.24 -17.21
N LYS A 165 20.53 -19.43 -16.61
CA LYS A 165 21.66 -20.35 -16.81
C LYS A 165 21.57 -21.03 -18.18
N GLU A 166 20.41 -21.51 -18.58
CA GLU A 166 20.24 -22.35 -19.77
C GLU A 166 20.06 -21.56 -21.06
N LEU A 167 19.51 -20.34 -21.01
CA LEU A 167 19.18 -19.54 -22.19
C LEU A 167 20.37 -19.31 -23.14
N PRO A 168 21.58 -18.92 -22.68
CA PRO A 168 22.73 -18.73 -23.57
C PRO A 168 23.10 -20.00 -24.36
N THR A 169 23.08 -21.15 -23.69
CA THR A 169 23.36 -22.44 -24.31
C THR A 169 22.27 -22.81 -25.31
N ILE A 170 21.01 -22.62 -24.98
CA ILE A 170 19.88 -22.87 -25.88
C ILE A 170 20.01 -22.05 -27.15
N LEU A 171 20.29 -20.76 -27.05
CA LEU A 171 20.44 -19.86 -28.20
C LEU A 171 21.61 -20.27 -29.09
N ALA A 172 22.68 -20.81 -28.53
CA ALA A 172 23.87 -21.25 -29.28
C ALA A 172 23.69 -22.62 -29.93
N THR A 173 22.93 -23.54 -29.35
CA THR A 173 22.90 -24.95 -29.76
C THR A 173 21.60 -25.40 -30.42
N ARG A 174 20.47 -24.72 -30.19
CA ARG A 174 19.15 -25.14 -30.69
C ARG A 174 18.72 -24.41 -31.97
N THR A 175 19.67 -24.20 -32.89
CA THR A 175 19.42 -23.61 -34.19
C THR A 175 18.63 -24.54 -35.13
N ASP A 176 18.54 -25.82 -34.82
CA ASP A 176 17.68 -26.81 -35.42
C ASP A 176 16.18 -26.58 -35.17
N ALA A 177 15.84 -26.17 -33.95
CA ALA A 177 14.47 -25.93 -33.49
C ALA A 177 14.03 -24.45 -33.59
N LEU A 178 14.95 -23.52 -33.49
CA LEU A 178 14.71 -22.09 -33.51
C LEU A 178 15.13 -21.46 -34.84
N SER A 179 14.14 -20.93 -35.60
CA SER A 179 14.47 -20.21 -36.84
C SER A 179 15.32 -18.95 -36.54
N PRO A 180 16.10 -18.43 -37.52
CA PRO A 180 16.88 -17.21 -37.33
C PRO A 180 16.06 -16.03 -36.85
N ARG A 181 14.81 -15.92 -37.26
CA ARG A 181 13.87 -14.89 -36.78
C ARG A 181 13.53 -15.09 -35.32
N MET A 182 13.28 -16.31 -34.88
CA MET A 182 12.95 -16.60 -33.47
C MET A 182 14.14 -16.41 -32.56
N LEU A 183 15.34 -16.81 -32.99
CA LEU A 183 16.59 -16.56 -32.27
C LEU A 183 16.73 -15.05 -32.00
N ARG A 184 16.64 -14.22 -33.04
CA ARG A 184 16.73 -12.75 -32.89
C ARG A 184 15.70 -12.20 -31.90
N VAL A 185 14.42 -12.62 -32.01
CA VAL A 185 13.36 -12.17 -31.09
C VAL A 185 13.66 -12.54 -29.65
N ILE A 186 14.13 -13.77 -29.39
CA ILE A 186 14.47 -14.21 -28.03
C ILE A 186 15.71 -13.47 -27.52
N GLU A 187 16.71 -13.21 -28.35
CA GLU A 187 17.91 -12.42 -28.00
C GLU A 187 17.57 -10.98 -27.63
N GLU A 188 16.67 -10.32 -28.37
CA GLU A 188 16.18 -8.97 -28.06
C GLU A 188 15.47 -8.96 -26.70
N LEU A 189 14.56 -9.91 -26.46
CA LEU A 189 13.88 -10.06 -25.18
C LEU A 189 14.84 -10.35 -24.03
N ALA A 190 15.87 -11.17 -24.26
CA ALA A 190 16.93 -11.44 -23.27
C ALA A 190 17.76 -10.17 -22.98
N GLY A 191 17.96 -9.31 -23.98
CA GLY A 191 18.55 -7.99 -23.84
C GLY A 191 17.71 -7.08 -22.95
N ASP A 192 16.40 -7.01 -23.20
CA ASP A 192 15.45 -6.26 -22.38
C ASP A 192 15.42 -6.76 -20.94
N TRP A 193 15.42 -8.09 -20.76
CA TRP A 193 15.49 -8.69 -19.43
C TRP A 193 16.76 -8.25 -18.66
N ARG A 194 17.95 -8.29 -19.29
CA ARG A 194 19.19 -7.81 -18.65
C ARG A 194 19.12 -6.35 -18.24
N ARG A 195 18.58 -5.47 -19.12
CA ARG A 195 18.37 -4.05 -18.81
C ARG A 195 17.41 -3.84 -17.64
N LEU A 196 16.33 -4.63 -17.58
CA LEU A 196 15.38 -4.58 -16.45
C LEU A 196 16.03 -5.05 -15.15
N ASP A 197 16.83 -6.11 -15.18
CA ASP A 197 17.54 -6.61 -13.98
C ASP A 197 18.46 -5.52 -13.40
N GLN A 198 19.28 -4.86 -14.23
CA GLN A 198 20.15 -3.76 -13.79
C GLN A 198 19.37 -2.60 -13.16
N ARG A 199 18.25 -2.20 -13.76
CA ARG A 199 17.40 -1.13 -13.21
C ARG A 199 16.73 -1.53 -11.90
N ILE A 200 16.26 -2.78 -11.79
CA ILE A 200 15.65 -3.31 -10.56
C ILE A 200 16.70 -3.36 -9.44
N GLU A 201 17.92 -3.77 -9.75
CA GLU A 201 19.03 -3.85 -8.80
C GLU A 201 19.40 -2.45 -8.30
N GLY A 202 19.56 -1.46 -9.18
CA GLY A 202 19.83 -0.08 -8.81
C GLY A 202 18.77 0.51 -7.88
N LEU A 203 17.48 0.39 -8.24
CA LEU A 203 16.37 0.83 -7.38
C LEU A 203 16.30 0.06 -6.05
N THR A 204 16.63 -1.22 -6.07
CA THR A 204 16.66 -2.03 -4.84
C THR A 204 17.75 -1.54 -3.91
N GLY A 205 18.96 -1.27 -4.43
CA GLY A 205 20.07 -0.72 -3.66
C GLY A 205 19.75 0.66 -3.06
N GLU A 206 19.10 1.54 -3.82
CA GLU A 206 18.66 2.86 -3.34
C GLU A 206 17.65 2.73 -2.20
N ILE A 207 16.60 1.90 -2.36
CA ILE A 207 15.61 1.64 -1.32
C ILE A 207 16.26 1.04 -0.06
N GLU A 208 17.21 0.11 -0.23
CA GLU A 208 17.93 -0.50 0.89
C GLU A 208 18.81 0.50 1.64
N ALA A 209 19.46 1.41 0.92
CA ALA A 209 20.27 2.48 1.53
C ALA A 209 19.39 3.42 2.36
N LEU A 210 18.26 3.88 1.81
CA LEU A 210 17.29 4.69 2.53
C LEU A 210 16.72 3.97 3.77
N ALA A 211 16.40 2.68 3.64
CA ALA A 211 15.88 1.90 4.76
C ALA A 211 16.89 1.73 5.92
N ARG A 212 18.19 1.66 5.61
CA ARG A 212 19.24 1.57 6.65
C ARG A 212 19.44 2.87 7.41
N GLN A 213 19.13 4.01 6.80
CA GLN A 213 19.23 5.32 7.43
C GLN A 213 18.01 5.66 8.30
N ASP A 214 16.88 4.98 8.08
CA ASP A 214 15.63 5.23 8.79
C ASP A 214 15.51 4.35 10.04
N GLN A 215 15.33 4.98 11.22
CA GLN A 215 15.21 4.28 12.50
C GLN A 215 13.95 3.40 12.59
N ALA A 216 12.85 3.82 11.98
CA ALA A 216 11.61 3.03 11.98
C ALA A 216 11.78 1.77 11.14
N CYS A 217 12.47 1.89 9.99
CA CYS A 217 12.86 0.74 9.17
C CYS A 217 13.80 -0.21 9.94
N SER A 218 14.80 0.32 10.64
CA SER A 218 15.72 -0.48 11.45
C SER A 218 14.98 -1.29 12.53
N ARG A 219 14.03 -0.67 13.24
CA ARG A 219 13.17 -1.39 14.19
C ARG A 219 12.30 -2.44 13.52
N LEU A 220 11.69 -2.12 12.37
CA LEU A 220 10.87 -3.08 11.62
C LEU A 220 11.66 -4.29 11.13
N MET A 221 12.92 -4.13 10.76
CA MET A 221 13.80 -5.22 10.31
C MET A 221 14.15 -6.21 11.43
N THR A 222 13.85 -5.93 12.69
CA THR A 222 13.94 -6.91 13.78
C THR A 222 12.84 -7.97 13.73
N VAL A 223 11.75 -7.71 13.01
CA VAL A 223 10.64 -8.67 12.84
C VAL A 223 11.04 -9.74 11.81
N PRO A 224 10.87 -11.04 12.12
CA PRO A 224 11.29 -12.13 11.22
C PRO A 224 10.60 -12.01 9.85
N GLY A 225 11.41 -12.14 8.80
CA GLY A 225 10.95 -12.08 7.41
C GLY A 225 10.74 -10.65 6.87
N ILE A 226 10.93 -9.62 7.68
CA ILE A 226 10.86 -8.22 7.25
C ILE A 226 12.28 -7.72 6.96
N GLY A 227 12.54 -7.40 5.69
CA GLY A 227 13.77 -6.78 5.22
C GLY A 227 13.56 -5.32 4.80
N PRO A 228 14.60 -4.68 4.22
CA PRO A 228 14.58 -3.27 3.81
C PRO A 228 13.40 -2.89 2.91
N ILE A 229 13.05 -3.75 1.95
CA ILE A 229 11.94 -3.49 1.02
C ILE A 229 10.58 -3.45 1.73
N ILE A 230 10.36 -4.32 2.72
CA ILE A 230 9.06 -4.37 3.42
C ILE A 230 8.97 -3.24 4.45
N SER A 231 10.04 -3.00 5.20
CA SER A 231 10.10 -1.95 6.21
C SER A 231 9.90 -0.57 5.58
N SER A 232 10.64 -0.24 4.53
CA SER A 232 10.53 1.04 3.82
C SER A 232 9.19 1.21 3.11
N ALA A 233 8.63 0.15 2.49
CA ALA A 233 7.30 0.19 1.92
C ALA A 233 6.21 0.47 2.97
N MET A 234 6.38 -0.07 4.18
CA MET A 234 5.46 0.15 5.29
C MET A 234 5.53 1.60 5.80
N VAL A 235 6.74 2.13 6.04
CA VAL A 235 6.95 3.54 6.44
C VAL A 235 6.41 4.49 5.39
N ALA A 236 6.70 4.26 4.10
CA ALA A 236 6.16 5.06 3.00
C ALA A 236 4.62 5.04 2.92
N ALA A 237 3.99 3.93 3.32
CA ALA A 237 2.54 3.78 3.21
C ALA A 237 1.78 4.38 4.40
N ILE A 238 2.26 4.20 5.63
CA ILE A 238 1.51 4.51 6.86
C ILE A 238 2.26 5.38 7.87
N GLY A 239 3.49 5.84 7.56
CA GLY A 239 4.30 6.67 8.46
C GLY A 239 4.54 5.95 9.79
N THR A 240 4.17 6.60 10.89
CA THR A 240 4.26 6.07 12.27
C THR A 240 3.21 4.98 12.58
N GLY A 241 2.19 4.84 11.75
CA GLY A 241 1.10 3.88 11.96
C GLY A 241 -0.03 4.34 12.88
N ASP A 242 -0.03 5.60 13.30
CA ASP A 242 -1.00 6.20 14.24
C ASP A 242 -2.44 6.25 13.71
N VAL A 243 -2.62 6.14 12.40
CA VAL A 243 -3.94 6.05 11.76
C VAL A 243 -4.70 4.77 12.13
N PHE A 244 -4.04 3.81 12.74
CA PHE A 244 -4.65 2.56 13.19
C PHE A 244 -4.61 2.48 14.71
N SER A 245 -5.75 2.27 15.35
CA SER A 245 -5.83 2.12 16.80
C SER A 245 -5.24 0.78 17.30
N LYS A 246 -5.20 -0.23 16.44
CA LYS A 246 -4.68 -1.58 16.76
C LYS A 246 -4.23 -2.35 15.52
N GLY A 247 -3.32 -3.28 15.69
CA GLY A 247 -2.76 -4.09 14.59
C GLY A 247 -3.80 -4.88 13.79
N ARG A 248 -4.98 -5.18 14.37
CA ARG A 248 -6.08 -5.80 13.64
C ARG A 248 -6.62 -4.89 12.53
N ASP A 249 -6.66 -3.59 12.76
CA ASP A 249 -7.12 -2.61 11.78
C ASP A 249 -6.13 -2.50 10.61
N PHE A 250 -4.82 -2.55 10.89
CA PHE A 250 -3.79 -2.62 9.86
C PHE A 250 -3.90 -3.92 9.02
N GLY A 251 -4.08 -5.08 9.66
CA GLY A 251 -4.32 -6.35 8.96
C GLY A 251 -5.57 -6.31 8.08
N ALA A 252 -6.65 -5.67 8.54
CA ALA A 252 -7.86 -5.45 7.78
C ALA A 252 -7.64 -4.48 6.60
N TRP A 253 -6.87 -3.41 6.82
CA TRP A 253 -6.47 -2.46 5.77
C TRP A 253 -5.60 -3.10 4.70
N LEU A 254 -4.77 -4.09 5.04
CA LEU A 254 -4.03 -4.91 4.07
C LEU A 254 -4.93 -5.91 3.31
N GLY A 255 -6.15 -6.14 3.79
CA GLY A 255 -7.05 -7.13 3.24
C GLY A 255 -6.63 -8.58 3.50
N LEU A 256 -5.91 -8.82 4.60
CA LEU A 256 -5.48 -10.14 5.08
C LEU A 256 -6.50 -10.80 6.02
N VAL A 257 -7.62 -10.13 6.30
CA VAL A 257 -8.73 -10.69 7.08
C VAL A 257 -9.77 -11.36 6.19
N PRO A 258 -10.47 -12.39 6.66
CA PRO A 258 -11.57 -13.01 5.91
C PRO A 258 -12.66 -12.01 5.54
N LYS A 259 -13.32 -12.23 4.42
CA LYS A 259 -14.62 -11.61 4.16
C LYS A 259 -15.62 -12.22 5.11
N GLN A 260 -16.42 -11.39 5.75
CA GLN A 260 -17.52 -11.81 6.57
C GLN A 260 -18.84 -11.45 5.88
N ILE A 261 -19.75 -12.38 5.84
CA ILE A 261 -21.12 -12.21 5.39
C ILE A 261 -21.98 -12.67 6.58
N SER A 262 -22.67 -11.71 7.20
CA SER A 262 -23.55 -11.99 8.34
C SER A 262 -24.97 -11.56 7.98
N THR A 263 -25.90 -12.47 8.13
CA THR A 263 -27.34 -12.25 7.93
C THR A 263 -28.08 -12.95 9.07
N GLY A 264 -28.84 -12.20 9.86
CA GLY A 264 -29.45 -12.73 11.07
C GLY A 264 -28.39 -13.30 12.02
N ASP A 265 -28.62 -14.48 12.54
CA ASP A 265 -27.71 -15.14 13.48
C ASP A 265 -26.59 -15.95 12.82
N ARG A 266 -26.50 -15.93 11.49
CA ARG A 266 -25.50 -16.71 10.74
C ARG A 266 -24.33 -15.86 10.30
N THR A 267 -23.10 -16.27 10.70
CA THR A 267 -21.85 -15.68 10.22
C THR A 267 -21.10 -16.64 9.30
N ILE A 268 -20.86 -16.22 8.06
CA ILE A 268 -20.07 -16.97 7.08
C ILE A 268 -18.75 -16.24 6.88
N LEU A 269 -17.63 -16.95 7.10
CA LEU A 269 -16.28 -16.46 6.80
C LEU A 269 -15.81 -17.03 5.47
N GLY A 270 -15.49 -16.14 4.53
CA GLY A 270 -14.96 -16.49 3.22
C GLY A 270 -13.43 -16.37 3.13
N LYS A 271 -12.92 -16.35 1.89
CA LYS A 271 -11.50 -16.05 1.63
C LYS A 271 -11.15 -14.64 2.12
N ILE A 272 -9.84 -14.31 2.20
CA ILE A 272 -9.39 -12.97 2.58
C ILE A 272 -10.04 -11.88 1.71
N SER A 273 -10.26 -10.72 2.30
CA SER A 273 -11.04 -9.64 1.66
C SER A 273 -10.33 -9.06 0.43
N ARG A 274 -9.00 -9.12 0.37
CA ARG A 274 -8.13 -8.53 -0.66
C ARG A 274 -8.35 -7.03 -0.88
N ARG A 275 -9.07 -6.36 0.02
CA ARG A 275 -9.28 -4.90 0.01
C ARG A 275 -8.00 -4.18 0.47
N GLY A 276 -7.87 -2.89 0.14
CA GLY A 276 -6.78 -2.05 0.60
C GLY A 276 -5.45 -2.26 -0.13
N ASN A 277 -4.33 -2.09 0.56
CA ASN A 277 -3.01 -2.02 -0.08
C ASN A 277 -2.53 -3.40 -0.60
N ARG A 278 -2.62 -3.58 -1.93
CA ARG A 278 -2.20 -4.82 -2.60
C ARG A 278 -0.70 -5.05 -2.49
N TYR A 279 0.11 -4.02 -2.67
CA TYR A 279 1.56 -4.13 -2.68
C TYR A 279 2.09 -4.66 -1.35
N LEU A 280 1.75 -3.99 -0.24
CA LEU A 280 2.13 -4.45 1.10
C LEU A 280 1.57 -5.85 1.43
N ARG A 281 0.34 -6.15 1.03
CA ARG A 281 -0.21 -7.50 1.22
C ARG A 281 0.65 -8.57 0.57
N VAL A 282 1.11 -8.36 -0.67
CA VAL A 282 2.00 -9.29 -1.38
C VAL A 282 3.32 -9.42 -0.63
N LEU A 283 3.91 -8.31 -0.20
CA LEU A 283 5.17 -8.30 0.54
C LEU A 283 5.05 -9.07 1.87
N PHE A 284 3.98 -8.89 2.64
CA PHE A 284 3.77 -9.64 3.88
C PHE A 284 3.53 -11.14 3.64
N VAL A 285 2.89 -11.51 2.53
CA VAL A 285 2.77 -12.93 2.16
C VAL A 285 4.14 -13.51 1.79
N GLN A 286 4.98 -12.76 1.10
CA GLN A 286 6.37 -13.16 0.82
C GLN A 286 7.19 -13.29 2.11
N ALA A 287 7.05 -12.35 3.05
CA ALA A 287 7.67 -12.46 4.38
C ALA A 287 7.26 -13.74 5.11
N ALA A 288 5.97 -14.07 5.08
CA ALA A 288 5.48 -15.32 5.67
C ALA A 288 6.09 -16.57 5.03
N TRP A 289 6.24 -16.58 3.71
CA TRP A 289 6.92 -17.67 3.02
C TRP A 289 8.41 -17.77 3.37
N VAL A 290 9.10 -16.64 3.53
CA VAL A 290 10.50 -16.63 4.00
C VAL A 290 10.60 -17.25 5.39
N VAL A 291 9.69 -16.89 6.31
CA VAL A 291 9.64 -17.45 7.66
C VAL A 291 9.37 -18.96 7.62
N LEU A 292 8.41 -19.43 6.80
CA LEU A 292 8.04 -20.84 6.76
C LEU A 292 9.07 -21.75 6.09
N VAL A 293 9.83 -21.23 5.10
CA VAL A 293 10.71 -22.04 4.26
C VAL A 293 12.18 -21.86 4.61
N ARG A 294 12.62 -20.64 4.93
CA ARG A 294 14.04 -20.31 5.12
C ARG A 294 14.47 -20.21 6.57
N ILE A 295 13.59 -19.67 7.44
CA ILE A 295 13.88 -19.54 8.87
C ILE A 295 13.55 -20.86 9.54
N LYS A 296 14.57 -21.56 10.06
CA LYS A 296 14.40 -22.84 10.75
C LYS A 296 14.16 -22.68 12.25
N ASP A 297 14.74 -21.67 12.83
CA ASP A 297 14.65 -21.37 14.27
C ASP A 297 13.46 -20.43 14.56
N TRP A 298 12.25 -20.99 14.55
CA TRP A 298 11.03 -20.26 14.90
C TRP A 298 10.91 -19.98 16.40
N GLU A 299 11.64 -20.75 17.23
CA GLU A 299 11.66 -20.62 18.70
C GLU A 299 12.26 -19.28 19.09
N ARG A 300 13.38 -18.89 18.47
CA ARG A 300 14.03 -17.59 18.61
C ARG A 300 13.07 -16.39 18.45
N TYR A 301 11.99 -16.56 17.73
CA TYR A 301 11.00 -15.51 17.47
C TYR A 301 9.65 -15.73 18.16
N GLY A 302 9.55 -16.72 19.07
CA GLY A 302 8.30 -17.07 19.74
C GLY A 302 7.17 -17.47 18.78
N LEU A 303 7.53 -17.95 17.59
CA LEU A 303 6.56 -18.32 16.55
C LEU A 303 6.33 -19.84 16.45
N LYS A 304 7.20 -20.67 17.07
CA LYS A 304 7.22 -22.13 16.90
C LYS A 304 5.86 -22.76 17.28
N SER A 305 5.41 -22.56 18.53
CA SER A 305 4.17 -23.16 19.01
C SER A 305 2.95 -22.76 18.15
N TRP A 306 2.89 -21.51 17.75
CA TRP A 306 1.79 -21.01 16.90
C TRP A 306 1.85 -21.62 15.49
N ILE A 307 3.03 -21.69 14.87
CA ILE A 307 3.21 -22.27 13.52
C ILE A 307 2.87 -23.77 13.54
N GLU A 308 3.37 -24.52 14.52
CA GLU A 308 3.10 -25.95 14.66
C GLU A 308 1.62 -26.26 14.88
N ALA A 309 0.96 -25.52 15.77
CA ALA A 309 -0.47 -25.66 15.97
C ALA A 309 -1.28 -25.32 14.71
N ALA A 310 -0.87 -24.31 13.97
CA ALA A 310 -1.52 -23.93 12.73
C ALA A 310 -1.28 -24.94 11.59
N LYS A 311 -0.08 -25.53 11.49
CA LYS A 311 0.25 -26.57 10.50
C LYS A 311 -0.64 -27.81 10.62
N ARG A 312 -1.04 -28.18 11.82
CA ARG A 312 -1.91 -29.35 12.05
C ARG A 312 -3.31 -29.23 11.44
N ARG A 313 -3.81 -28.00 11.21
CA ARG A 313 -5.19 -27.73 10.80
C ARG A 313 -5.33 -26.92 9.52
N LEU A 314 -4.27 -26.29 9.04
CA LEU A 314 -4.32 -25.39 7.88
C LEU A 314 -3.48 -25.92 6.73
N HIS A 315 -4.05 -25.87 5.52
CA HIS A 315 -3.26 -26.05 4.31
C HIS A 315 -2.15 -25.00 4.21
N HIS A 316 -0.98 -25.36 3.74
CA HIS A 316 0.23 -24.50 3.73
C HIS A 316 0.03 -23.09 3.13
N LYS A 317 -0.80 -22.94 2.07
CA LYS A 317 -1.13 -21.64 1.50
C LYS A 317 -1.99 -20.77 2.44
N VAL A 318 -2.89 -21.40 3.19
CA VAL A 318 -3.73 -20.70 4.18
C VAL A 318 -2.89 -20.31 5.39
N LEU A 319 -1.98 -21.20 5.81
CA LEU A 319 -1.00 -20.91 6.87
C LEU A 319 -0.13 -19.70 6.54
N ALA A 320 0.39 -19.61 5.30
CA ALA A 320 1.18 -18.46 4.87
C ALA A 320 0.38 -17.14 4.96
N ILE A 321 -0.89 -17.16 4.59
CA ILE A 321 -1.79 -15.98 4.72
C ILE A 321 -2.04 -15.63 6.19
N ALA A 322 -2.29 -16.61 7.04
CA ALA A 322 -2.50 -16.40 8.48
C ALA A 322 -1.24 -15.84 9.15
N LEU A 323 -0.07 -16.37 8.78
CA LEU A 323 1.22 -15.86 9.26
C LEU A 323 1.49 -14.44 8.74
N ALA A 324 1.17 -14.14 7.48
CA ALA A 324 1.29 -12.80 6.92
C ALA A 324 0.47 -11.78 7.72
N ASN A 325 -0.76 -12.14 8.13
CA ASN A 325 -1.59 -11.30 9.01
C ASN A 325 -0.93 -11.12 10.40
N LYS A 326 -0.39 -12.21 10.98
CA LYS A 326 0.30 -12.14 12.28
C LYS A 326 1.53 -11.25 12.19
N LEU A 327 2.38 -11.41 11.17
CA LEU A 327 3.57 -10.58 10.94
C LEU A 327 3.21 -9.10 10.72
N ALA A 328 2.16 -8.81 9.95
CA ALA A 328 1.68 -7.46 9.74
C ALA A 328 1.25 -6.78 11.06
N ARG A 329 0.56 -7.52 11.93
CA ARG A 329 0.14 -7.00 13.25
C ARG A 329 1.33 -6.76 14.18
N ILE A 330 2.34 -7.63 14.15
CA ILE A 330 3.60 -7.46 14.89
C ILE A 330 4.34 -6.23 14.36
N ALA A 331 4.52 -6.12 13.04
CA ALA A 331 5.20 -4.99 12.41
C ALA A 331 4.51 -3.66 12.72
N TRP A 332 3.17 -3.62 12.69
CA TRP A 332 2.44 -2.43 13.13
C TRP A 332 2.72 -2.09 14.59
N ALA A 333 2.74 -3.08 15.49
CA ALA A 333 3.01 -2.83 16.90
C ALA A 333 4.45 -2.31 17.13
N VAL A 334 5.44 -2.83 16.41
CA VAL A 334 6.83 -2.32 16.42
C VAL A 334 6.86 -0.85 15.97
N LEU A 335 6.17 -0.52 14.91
CA LEU A 335 6.14 0.83 14.36
C LEU A 335 5.41 1.81 15.29
N ALA A 336 4.19 1.49 15.69
CA ALA A 336 3.33 2.35 16.51
C ALA A 336 3.85 2.55 17.94
N LYS A 337 4.57 1.55 18.50
CA LYS A 337 5.17 1.65 19.83
C LYS A 337 6.61 2.18 19.82
N GLY A 338 7.23 2.34 18.65
CA GLY A 338 8.60 2.81 18.50
C GLY A 338 9.66 1.88 19.13
N ARG A 339 9.35 0.56 19.29
CA ARG A 339 10.22 -0.44 19.94
C ARG A 339 10.59 -1.53 18.96
N ALA A 340 11.80 -2.08 19.08
CA ALA A 340 12.22 -3.27 18.37
C ALA A 340 11.33 -4.48 18.70
N PHE A 341 11.31 -5.48 17.82
CA PHE A 341 10.67 -6.75 18.13
C PHE A 341 11.52 -7.53 19.13
N GLU A 342 10.99 -7.68 20.32
CA GLU A 342 11.57 -8.46 21.39
C GLU A 342 10.64 -9.63 21.75
N LEU A 343 11.24 -10.77 22.08
CA LEU A 343 10.51 -11.87 22.71
C LEU A 343 10.18 -11.47 24.14
N THR A 344 8.91 -11.37 24.47
CA THR A 344 8.47 -11.38 25.87
C THR A 344 8.73 -12.79 26.37
N ARG A 345 9.76 -13.01 27.20
CA ARG A 345 9.92 -14.26 27.92
C ARG A 345 8.70 -14.44 28.82
N ALA A 346 8.15 -15.63 28.84
CA ALA A 346 6.96 -15.94 29.64
C ALA A 346 7.18 -15.69 31.15
N ASP A 347 8.43 -15.60 31.58
CA ASP A 347 8.85 -15.38 32.98
C ASP A 347 8.63 -13.93 33.48
N ASP A 348 8.57 -12.93 32.57
CA ASP A 348 8.37 -11.53 32.95
C ASP A 348 6.89 -11.16 33.24
N ALA A 349 5.96 -12.07 32.97
CA ALA A 349 4.54 -11.84 33.20
C ALA A 349 4.09 -12.00 34.68
N ASN A 350 4.97 -12.55 35.56
CA ASN A 350 4.66 -12.83 36.95
C ASN A 350 5.22 -11.80 37.96
N VAL A 351 5.88 -10.73 37.49
CA VAL A 351 6.33 -9.64 38.37
C VAL A 351 5.43 -8.43 38.15
N ARG A 352 4.20 -8.48 38.64
CA ARG A 352 3.47 -7.27 39.02
C ARG A 352 3.73 -7.05 40.51
N PRO A 353 4.33 -5.93 40.93
CA PRO A 353 4.33 -5.58 42.34
C PRO A 353 2.89 -5.27 42.79
N ALA A 354 2.60 -5.69 44.00
CA ALA A 354 1.34 -5.51 44.71
C ALA A 354 0.97 -4.03 44.88
#